data_a1f7fdd396c1fa7aa366bb5c254514cc
#
_entry.id   a1f7fdd396c1fa7aa366bb5c254514cc
#
_cell.length_a   1.000
_cell.length_b   1.000
_cell.length_c   1.000
_cell.angle_alpha   90.00
_cell.angle_beta   90.00
_cell.angle_gamma   90.00
#
_symmetry.space_group_name_H-M   'P 1'
#
loop_
_entity.id
_entity.type
_entity.pdbx_description
1 polymer ?
#
loop_
_entity_poly.entity_id
_entity_poly.type
_entity_poly.pdbx_seq_one_letter_code
_entity_poly.pdbx_strand_id
1 'polypeptide(L)'
;MSGPVRPVIGRDNAYFFEGTAKQELRIQSCNACGVLRHPPGPACLSCDAYDRGHVVARGEGIVYSFTVVHAPRLPGKELPLVVALLDLPEGVRMVAEVTGVPPEGEDGLRIGERLVVEWNVIDEELTLPIWRRP
;
A
#
# COMPACT_ATOMS: atom_id res chain seq x y z
N MET A 1 -16.19 -12.07 -15.22
CA MET A 1 -15.89 -10.93 -14.37
C MET A 1 -14.39 -10.82 -14.15
N SER A 2 -13.81 -9.77 -14.61
CA SER A 2 -12.36 -9.66 -14.70
C SER A 2 -11.74 -8.57 -13.82
N GLY A 3 -12.50 -7.90 -12.99
CA GLY A 3 -11.97 -6.88 -12.11
C GLY A 3 -11.23 -7.46 -10.91
N PRO A 4 -10.39 -6.67 -10.23
CA PRO A 4 -9.72 -7.11 -9.01
C PRO A 4 -10.71 -7.38 -7.90
N VAL A 5 -10.30 -8.20 -6.93
CA VAL A 5 -11.08 -8.41 -5.71
C VAL A 5 -11.15 -7.07 -4.97
N ARG A 6 -12.35 -6.65 -4.61
CA ARG A 6 -12.56 -5.36 -3.94
C ARG A 6 -12.31 -5.53 -2.44
N PRO A 7 -11.62 -4.58 -1.80
CA PRO A 7 -11.44 -4.62 -0.36
C PRO A 7 -12.78 -4.42 0.36
N VAL A 8 -12.91 -5.03 1.53
CA VAL A 8 -14.04 -4.77 2.42
C VAL A 8 -13.70 -3.51 3.22
N ILE A 9 -14.43 -2.42 2.98
CA ILE A 9 -14.18 -1.15 3.65
C ILE A 9 -15.01 -1.10 4.94
N GLY A 10 -14.33 -0.94 6.07
CA GLY A 10 -14.93 -0.86 7.38
C GLY A 10 -14.39 0.29 8.18
N ARG A 11 -14.74 0.31 9.47
CA ARG A 11 -14.36 1.39 10.38
C ARG A 11 -12.86 1.64 10.42
N ASP A 12 -12.04 0.58 10.38
CA ASP A 12 -10.61 0.71 10.61
C ASP A 12 -9.84 1.17 9.37
N ASN A 13 -10.35 0.92 8.18
CA ASN A 13 -9.64 1.23 6.94
C ASN A 13 -10.34 2.27 6.05
N ALA A 14 -11.50 2.78 6.45
CA ALA A 14 -12.22 3.76 5.64
C ALA A 14 -11.37 4.99 5.34
N TYR A 15 -10.62 5.50 6.31
CA TYR A 15 -9.76 6.67 6.12
C TYR A 15 -8.74 6.45 4.98
N PHE A 16 -8.25 5.22 4.86
CA PHE A 16 -7.25 4.87 3.84
C PHE A 16 -7.86 5.02 2.44
N PHE A 17 -9.05 4.44 2.22
CA PHE A 17 -9.70 4.50 0.90
C PHE A 17 -10.32 5.85 0.59
N GLU A 18 -10.72 6.62 1.62
CA GLU A 18 -11.07 8.03 1.43
C GLU A 18 -9.84 8.82 0.96
N GLY A 19 -8.68 8.48 1.47
CA GLY A 19 -7.41 9.06 1.02
C GLY A 19 -7.09 8.70 -0.43
N THR A 20 -7.17 7.42 -0.77
CA THR A 20 -6.84 7.01 -2.15
C THR A 20 -7.76 7.67 -3.18
N ALA A 21 -9.03 7.88 -2.84
CA ALA A 21 -9.96 8.60 -3.71
C ALA A 21 -9.49 10.04 -4.00
N LYS A 22 -8.72 10.62 -3.10
CA LYS A 22 -8.13 11.96 -3.24
C LYS A 22 -6.66 11.91 -3.67
N GLN A 23 -6.17 10.72 -4.00
CA GLN A 23 -4.76 10.50 -4.33
C GLN A 23 -3.81 10.87 -3.19
N GLU A 24 -4.24 10.55 -1.98
CA GLU A 24 -3.45 10.69 -0.75
C GLU A 24 -3.17 9.31 -0.16
N LEU A 25 -1.90 9.02 0.11
CA LEU A 25 -1.51 7.81 0.80
C LEU A 25 -1.53 8.10 2.30
N ARG A 26 -2.59 7.66 2.98
CA ARG A 26 -2.81 7.97 4.39
C ARG A 26 -2.33 6.85 5.28
N ILE A 27 -1.65 7.22 6.35
CA ILE A 27 -1.14 6.30 7.38
C ILE A 27 -1.81 6.63 8.69
N GLN A 28 -2.33 5.60 9.37
CA GLN A 28 -2.99 5.79 10.67
C GLN A 28 -2.03 6.39 11.68
N SER A 29 -2.51 7.39 12.42
CA SER A 29 -1.80 7.99 13.55
C SER A 29 -2.64 7.89 14.80
N CYS A 30 -1.98 7.78 15.95
CA CYS A 30 -2.65 7.85 17.24
C CYS A 30 -2.75 9.31 17.69
N ASN A 31 -3.95 9.78 17.99
CA ASN A 31 -4.14 11.15 18.44
C ASN A 31 -3.64 11.37 19.88
N ALA A 32 -3.45 10.29 20.64
CA ALA A 32 -2.96 10.38 22.01
C ALA A 32 -1.44 10.41 22.11
N CYS A 33 -0.73 9.52 21.37
CA CYS A 33 0.73 9.42 21.49
C CYS A 33 1.50 9.72 20.19
N GLY A 34 0.81 9.91 19.08
CA GLY A 34 1.44 10.27 17.81
C GLY A 34 2.07 9.13 17.02
N VAL A 35 2.02 7.90 17.51
CA VAL A 35 2.60 6.75 16.83
C VAL A 35 1.87 6.50 15.50
N LEU A 36 2.63 6.27 14.45
CA LEU A 36 2.11 5.87 13.15
C LEU A 36 2.02 4.36 13.06
N ARG A 37 1.04 3.89 12.31
CA ARG A 37 0.78 2.46 12.18
C ARG A 37 0.26 2.11 10.78
N HIS A 38 0.81 1.04 10.22
CA HIS A 38 0.27 0.40 9.03
C HIS A 38 0.58 -1.11 9.12
N PRO A 39 -0.36 -2.00 8.85
CA PRO A 39 -1.76 -1.76 8.49
C PRO A 39 -2.58 -1.19 9.65
N PRO A 40 -3.74 -0.58 9.35
CA PRO A 40 -4.55 0.05 10.38
C PRO A 40 -5.19 -0.97 11.35
N GLY A 41 -5.52 -0.50 12.52
CA GLY A 41 -6.20 -1.31 13.53
C GLY A 41 -7.00 -0.45 14.49
N PRO A 42 -7.80 -1.07 15.38
CA PRO A 42 -8.76 -0.33 16.20
C PRO A 42 -8.13 0.44 17.35
N ALA A 43 -7.08 -0.08 17.98
CA ALA A 43 -6.45 0.54 19.13
C ALA A 43 -4.96 0.70 18.90
N CYS A 44 -4.37 1.75 19.48
CA CYS A 44 -2.94 1.96 19.40
C CYS A 44 -2.19 0.84 20.16
N LEU A 45 -1.22 0.23 19.49
CA LEU A 45 -0.41 -0.82 20.10
C LEU A 45 0.58 -0.30 21.14
N SER A 46 0.83 1.02 21.14
CA SER A 46 1.76 1.65 22.05
C SER A 46 1.09 2.15 23.32
N CYS A 47 -0.09 2.74 23.23
CA CYS A 47 -0.75 3.37 24.39
C CYS A 47 -2.20 2.93 24.61
N ASP A 48 -2.72 2.00 23.81
CA ASP A 48 -4.07 1.44 23.89
C ASP A 48 -5.20 2.41 23.60
N ALA A 49 -4.92 3.64 23.18
CA ALA A 49 -5.96 4.62 22.86
C ALA A 49 -6.71 4.23 21.58
N TYR A 50 -8.00 4.57 21.54
CA TYR A 50 -8.85 4.36 20.37
C TYR A 50 -8.97 5.60 19.48
N ASP A 51 -8.61 6.77 20.01
CA ASP A 51 -8.69 8.02 19.26
C ASP A 51 -7.57 8.08 18.23
N ARG A 52 -7.95 8.04 16.97
CA ARG A 52 -7.00 7.92 15.87
C ARG A 52 -7.30 8.90 14.74
N GLY A 53 -6.27 9.27 14.06
CA GLY A 53 -6.31 10.11 12.88
C GLY A 53 -5.44 9.51 11.79
N HIS A 54 -4.94 10.36 10.91
CA HIS A 54 -4.02 9.95 9.88
C HIS A 54 -3.05 11.06 9.53
N VAL A 55 -1.95 10.68 8.90
CA VAL A 55 -1.04 11.60 8.21
C VAL A 55 -1.02 11.24 6.73
N VAL A 56 -0.68 12.21 5.89
CA VAL A 56 -0.50 11.96 4.46
C VAL A 56 0.99 11.69 4.22
N ALA A 57 1.28 10.49 3.71
CA ALA A 57 2.64 10.08 3.43
C ALA A 57 3.15 10.74 2.15
N ARG A 58 4.48 10.77 1.99
CA ARG A 58 5.13 11.31 0.79
C ARG A 58 4.81 10.52 -0.48
N GLY A 59 4.39 9.25 -0.34
CA GLY A 59 4.13 8.42 -1.50
C GLY A 59 5.38 7.83 -2.12
N GLU A 60 6.42 7.63 -1.33
CA GLU A 60 7.66 6.98 -1.75
C GLU A 60 8.10 5.95 -0.72
N GLY A 61 8.88 4.98 -1.14
CA GLY A 61 9.38 3.95 -0.24
C GLY A 61 10.57 3.22 -0.85
N ILE A 62 11.26 2.49 0.01
CA ILE A 62 12.43 1.68 -0.35
C ILE A 62 12.07 0.22 -0.23
N VAL A 63 12.42 -0.57 -1.23
CA VAL A 63 12.15 -2.02 -1.24
C VAL A 63 12.93 -2.68 -0.11
N TYR A 64 12.20 -3.20 0.88
CA TYR A 64 12.76 -4.01 1.95
C TYR A 64 12.87 -5.48 1.53
N SER A 65 11.81 -6.00 0.92
CA SER A 65 11.80 -7.33 0.33
C SER A 65 10.74 -7.37 -0.76
N PHE A 66 10.72 -8.44 -1.55
CA PHE A 66 9.70 -8.60 -2.57
C PHE A 66 9.54 -10.06 -2.93
N THR A 67 8.45 -10.36 -3.62
CA THR A 67 8.17 -11.66 -4.19
C THR A 67 7.53 -11.49 -5.56
N VAL A 68 7.62 -12.54 -6.36
CA VAL A 68 6.95 -12.59 -7.66
C VAL A 68 5.94 -13.73 -7.61
N VAL A 69 4.67 -13.39 -7.78
CA VAL A 69 3.57 -14.34 -7.70
C VAL A 69 3.32 -14.91 -9.10
N HIS A 70 3.56 -16.22 -9.27
CA HIS A 70 3.34 -16.92 -10.53
C HIS A 70 2.02 -17.69 -10.55
N ALA A 71 1.51 -18.05 -9.37
CA ALA A 71 0.29 -18.82 -9.20
C ALA A 71 -0.22 -18.65 -7.75
N PRO A 72 -1.49 -18.93 -7.47
CA PRO A 72 -2.57 -19.22 -8.42
C PRO A 72 -3.04 -17.98 -9.18
N ARG A 73 -3.88 -18.19 -10.19
CA ARG A 73 -4.48 -17.08 -10.93
C ARG A 73 -5.32 -16.22 -9.97
N LEU A 74 -5.11 -14.92 -10.02
CA LEU A 74 -5.83 -13.95 -9.20
C LEU A 74 -6.80 -13.15 -10.06
N PRO A 75 -8.06 -12.98 -9.62
CA PRO A 75 -9.04 -12.22 -10.39
C PRO A 75 -8.57 -10.78 -10.65
N GLY A 76 -8.68 -10.35 -11.91
CA GLY A 76 -8.30 -8.99 -12.30
C GLY A 76 -6.82 -8.70 -12.27
N LYS A 77 -5.97 -9.71 -12.11
CA LYS A 77 -4.53 -9.54 -12.08
C LYS A 77 -3.86 -10.34 -13.19
N GLU A 78 -2.84 -9.75 -13.77
CA GLU A 78 -1.97 -10.47 -14.70
C GLU A 78 -0.81 -11.08 -13.93
N LEU A 79 -0.46 -12.32 -14.26
CA LEU A 79 0.68 -13.00 -13.67
C LEU A 79 1.82 -13.06 -14.69
N PRO A 80 3.06 -13.03 -14.26
CA PRO A 80 3.51 -12.93 -12.86
C PRO A 80 3.29 -11.52 -12.29
N LEU A 81 2.98 -11.47 -10.98
CA LEU A 81 2.71 -10.24 -10.25
C LEU A 81 3.86 -9.95 -9.30
N VAL A 82 4.43 -8.77 -9.39
CA VAL A 82 5.51 -8.33 -8.48
C VAL A 82 4.88 -7.62 -7.28
N VAL A 83 5.17 -8.13 -6.09
CA VAL A 83 4.68 -7.57 -4.82
C VAL A 83 5.88 -7.29 -3.93
N ALA A 84 5.98 -6.06 -3.45
CA ALA A 84 7.06 -5.63 -2.57
C ALA A 84 6.56 -5.30 -1.18
N LEU A 85 7.47 -5.35 -0.23
CA LEU A 85 7.29 -4.76 1.10
C LEU A 85 8.20 -3.54 1.15
N LEU A 86 7.62 -2.37 1.33
CA LEU A 86 8.35 -1.11 1.29
C LEU A 86 8.53 -0.52 2.68
N ASP A 87 9.72 0.02 2.93
CA ASP A 87 9.95 0.89 4.08
C ASP A 87 9.62 2.32 3.65
N LEU A 88 8.67 2.94 4.30
CA LEU A 88 8.29 4.32 4.02
C LEU A 88 9.08 5.30 4.89
N PRO A 89 9.34 6.54 4.42
CA PRO A 89 10.05 7.54 5.23
C PRO A 89 9.36 7.84 6.56
N GLU A 90 8.05 7.61 6.63
CA GLU A 90 7.27 7.80 7.86
C GLU A 90 7.53 6.75 8.92
N GLY A 91 8.33 5.72 8.62
CA GLY A 91 8.73 4.70 9.60
C GLY A 91 7.81 3.49 9.68
N VAL A 92 6.91 3.33 8.73
CA VAL A 92 6.05 2.14 8.63
C VAL A 92 6.38 1.35 7.37
N ARG A 93 5.94 0.10 7.33
CA ARG A 93 6.06 -0.77 6.16
C ARG A 93 4.71 -0.94 5.48
N MET A 94 4.75 -1.06 4.18
CA MET A 94 3.54 -1.20 3.38
C MET A 94 3.75 -2.24 2.28
N VAL A 95 2.78 -3.13 2.11
CA VAL A 95 2.75 -4.05 0.98
C VAL A 95 2.35 -3.28 -0.27
N ALA A 96 3.07 -3.50 -1.36
CA ALA A 96 2.93 -2.72 -2.58
C ALA A 96 2.86 -3.63 -3.80
N GLU A 97 1.83 -3.44 -4.62
CA GLU A 97 1.84 -4.02 -5.95
C GLU A 97 2.71 -3.13 -6.84
N VAL A 98 3.65 -3.74 -7.56
CA VAL A 98 4.63 -3.00 -8.38
C VAL A 98 4.33 -3.20 -9.85
N THR A 99 4.27 -2.12 -10.60
CA THR A 99 4.04 -2.13 -12.03
C THR A 99 5.27 -1.66 -12.80
N GLY A 100 5.37 -2.04 -14.07
CA GLY A 100 6.43 -1.58 -14.97
C GLY A 100 7.80 -2.19 -14.70
N VAL A 101 7.86 -3.28 -13.93
CA VAL A 101 9.11 -3.98 -13.59
C VAL A 101 8.99 -5.42 -14.09
N PRO A 102 9.99 -5.93 -14.84
CA PRO A 102 9.98 -7.34 -15.22
C PRO A 102 10.05 -8.25 -14.01
N PRO A 103 9.45 -9.46 -14.08
CA PRO A 103 9.44 -10.37 -12.93
C PRO A 103 10.82 -10.95 -12.61
N GLU A 104 11.74 -10.93 -13.56
CA GLU A 104 13.09 -11.47 -13.37
C GLU A 104 14.06 -10.80 -14.33
N GLY A 105 15.35 -11.10 -14.19
CA GLY A 105 16.40 -10.59 -15.05
C GLY A 105 17.07 -9.35 -14.49
N GLU A 106 17.94 -8.75 -15.28
CA GLU A 106 18.76 -7.61 -14.84
C GLU A 106 17.92 -6.39 -14.47
N ASP A 107 16.78 -6.21 -15.15
CA ASP A 107 15.88 -5.08 -14.91
C ASP A 107 14.81 -5.37 -13.86
N GLY A 108 14.87 -6.55 -13.24
CA GLY A 108 13.95 -6.92 -12.16
C GLY A 108 14.12 -6.06 -10.92
N LEU A 109 13.14 -6.12 -10.04
CA LEU A 109 13.14 -5.34 -8.81
C LEU A 109 14.31 -5.74 -7.91
N ARG A 110 14.88 -4.78 -7.20
CA ARG A 110 16.00 -5.03 -6.28
C ARG A 110 15.70 -4.47 -4.90
N ILE A 111 16.18 -5.18 -3.89
CA ILE A 111 16.15 -4.69 -2.50
C ILE A 111 16.97 -3.41 -2.42
N GLY A 112 16.44 -2.39 -1.75
CA GLY A 112 17.06 -1.08 -1.64
C GLY A 112 16.65 -0.09 -2.71
N GLU A 113 15.90 -0.52 -3.70
CA GLU A 113 15.42 0.32 -4.79
C GLU A 113 14.29 1.25 -4.31
N ARG A 114 14.28 2.49 -4.82
CA ARG A 114 13.23 3.45 -4.50
C ARG A 114 12.06 3.31 -5.46
N LEU A 115 10.85 3.31 -4.92
CA LEU A 115 9.61 3.31 -5.69
C LEU A 115 8.73 4.48 -5.28
N VAL A 116 7.85 4.89 -6.19
CA VAL A 116 6.88 5.96 -5.94
C VAL A 116 5.48 5.46 -6.19
N VAL A 117 4.52 6.00 -5.46
CA VAL A 117 3.12 5.62 -5.61
C VAL A 117 2.52 6.23 -6.87
N GLU A 118 1.65 5.46 -7.50
CA GLU A 118 0.80 5.87 -8.61
C GLU A 118 -0.62 5.42 -8.27
N TRP A 119 -1.62 6.06 -8.86
CA TRP A 119 -3.00 5.79 -8.50
C TRP A 119 -3.70 5.01 -9.61
N ASN A 120 -4.24 3.86 -9.23
CA ASN A 120 -5.01 3.01 -10.12
C ASN A 120 -6.50 3.20 -9.84
N VAL A 121 -7.16 3.99 -10.68
CA VAL A 121 -8.60 4.25 -10.55
C VAL A 121 -9.34 3.06 -11.14
N ILE A 122 -9.96 2.25 -10.28
CA ILE A 122 -10.73 1.09 -10.69
C ILE A 122 -12.09 1.53 -11.24
N ASP A 123 -12.78 2.39 -10.48
CA ASP A 123 -14.07 2.97 -10.86
C ASP A 123 -14.34 4.21 -9.97
N GLU A 124 -15.58 4.71 -10.00
CA GLU A 124 -15.98 5.89 -9.25
C GLU A 124 -15.88 5.70 -7.73
N GLU A 125 -15.91 4.46 -7.26
CA GLU A 125 -15.94 4.15 -5.84
C GLU A 125 -14.59 3.67 -5.28
N LEU A 126 -13.67 3.27 -6.15
CA LEU A 126 -12.43 2.63 -5.71
C LEU A 126 -11.22 3.10 -6.50
N THR A 127 -10.24 3.62 -5.79
CA THR A 127 -8.90 3.90 -6.29
C THR A 127 -7.91 3.16 -5.39
N LEU A 128 -6.96 2.46 -6.00
CA LEU A 128 -5.95 1.70 -5.27
C LEU A 128 -4.57 2.27 -5.55
N PRO A 129 -3.67 2.24 -4.55
CA PRO A 129 -2.28 2.58 -4.82
C PRO A 129 -1.60 1.47 -5.61
N ILE A 130 -0.75 1.86 -6.53
CA ILE A 130 0.16 0.97 -7.24
C ILE A 130 1.52 1.66 -7.26
N TRP A 131 2.59 0.91 -7.34
CA TRP A 131 3.92 1.48 -7.18
C TRP A 131 4.77 1.23 -8.42
N ARG A 132 5.63 2.18 -8.72
CA ARG A 132 6.50 2.13 -9.89
C ARG A 132 7.85 2.77 -9.61
N ARG A 133 8.79 2.55 -10.51
CA ARG A 133 10.04 3.31 -10.49
C ARG A 133 9.78 4.78 -10.79
N PRO A 134 10.54 5.67 -10.17
CA PRO A 134 10.42 7.10 -10.43
C PRO A 134 10.63 7.44 -11.89
#